data_23c13f153bc8b6b3856b1922f94775d2
#
_entry.id   23c13f153bc8b6b3856b1922f94775d2
#
_cell.length_a   1.000
_cell.length_b   1.000
_cell.length_c   1.000
_cell.angle_alpha   90.00
_cell.angle_beta   90.00
_cell.angle_gamma   90.00
#
_symmetry.space_group_name_H-M   'P 1'
#
loop_
_entity.id
_entity.type
_entity.pdbx_description
1 polymer ?
#
loop_
_entity_poly.entity_id
_entity_poly.type
_entity_poly.pdbx_seq_one_letter_code
_entity_poly.pdbx_strand_id
1 'polypeptide(L)'
;MNSKYTSITKFGEITNEDAAIAKDNIIAVSDGAGGGGVFADRWSRYLVNNLPEYPITNYDSFDKWVDGIWEQFYNACEEEAKKTGGLLLNKFYDEGSFATLAAAWRLPENKCRWISYGDSVVFCYNRNAKELHHSFTRLCDFNNPPYLINCKDPLEENGFRTGVFDISDDSVIFATSDALAHYIIMTYDATNVYRDTQFEVDLGEDVHAKARNSNYAIGAFGFINKDFEKVVLRKLFSGLKNKSNLERHLKSLWEKQLLGLDDYTIAIMGDQK
;
A
#
# COMPACT_ATOMS: atom_id res chain seq x y z
N MET A 1 -5.44 12.92 -16.74
CA MET A 1 -5.61 11.44 -16.72
C MET A 1 -6.67 11.12 -15.68
N ASN A 2 -7.67 10.27 -15.94
CA ASN A 2 -8.63 9.89 -14.89
C ASN A 2 -7.96 9.01 -13.85
N SER A 3 -8.40 9.10 -12.59
CA SER A 3 -7.97 8.21 -11.52
C SER A 3 -8.25 6.75 -11.87
N LYS A 4 -7.34 5.85 -11.54
CA LYS A 4 -7.42 4.41 -11.89
C LYS A 4 -6.71 3.56 -10.84
N TYR A 5 -7.12 2.31 -10.74
CA TYR A 5 -6.37 1.31 -10.01
C TYR A 5 -6.29 -0.01 -10.77
N THR A 6 -5.36 -0.83 -10.39
CA THR A 6 -5.24 -2.23 -10.84
C THR A 6 -4.74 -3.07 -9.67
N SER A 7 -5.32 -4.26 -9.53
CA SER A 7 -4.91 -5.25 -8.55
C SER A 7 -4.65 -6.58 -9.23
N ILE A 8 -3.53 -7.22 -8.89
CA ILE A 8 -3.07 -8.53 -9.36
C ILE A 8 -2.99 -9.45 -8.16
N THR A 9 -3.65 -10.58 -8.25
CA THR A 9 -3.60 -11.61 -7.20
C THR A 9 -2.23 -12.26 -7.15
N LYS A 10 -1.78 -12.59 -5.96
CA LYS A 10 -0.59 -13.38 -5.65
C LYS A 10 -0.49 -14.60 -6.55
N PHE A 11 0.67 -14.82 -7.15
CA PHE A 11 0.86 -15.90 -8.12
C PHE A 11 0.64 -17.27 -7.47
N GLY A 12 -0.32 -18.02 -8.04
CA GLY A 12 -0.72 -19.34 -7.54
C GLY A 12 -1.93 -19.33 -6.62
N GLU A 13 -2.43 -18.16 -6.23
CA GLU A 13 -3.62 -18.00 -5.41
C GLU A 13 -4.84 -17.57 -6.26
N ILE A 14 -6.04 -17.78 -5.71
CA ILE A 14 -7.31 -17.42 -6.36
C ILE A 14 -7.89 -16.15 -5.72
N THR A 15 -7.75 -16.02 -4.42
CA THR A 15 -8.28 -14.88 -3.65
C THR A 15 -7.26 -13.76 -3.61
N ASN A 16 -7.72 -12.56 -3.92
CA ASN A 16 -6.97 -11.33 -3.76
C ASN A 16 -7.47 -10.64 -2.49
N GLU A 17 -6.59 -10.49 -1.52
CA GLU A 17 -6.92 -9.85 -0.24
C GLU A 17 -6.78 -8.33 -0.28
N ASP A 18 -6.11 -7.80 -1.31
CA ASP A 18 -6.00 -6.37 -1.56
C ASP A 18 -7.31 -5.77 -2.10
N ALA A 19 -7.53 -4.52 -1.76
CA ALA A 19 -8.59 -3.69 -2.31
C ALA A 19 -8.10 -2.27 -2.63
N ALA A 20 -8.75 -1.62 -3.60
CA ALA A 20 -8.47 -0.23 -3.92
C ALA A 20 -9.69 0.52 -4.42
N ILE A 21 -9.66 1.84 -4.25
CA ILE A 21 -10.55 2.78 -4.96
C ILE A 21 -9.72 3.86 -5.66
N ALA A 22 -10.29 4.38 -6.74
CA ALA A 22 -9.74 5.52 -7.47
C ALA A 22 -10.90 6.37 -7.99
N LYS A 23 -11.22 7.43 -7.28
CA LYS A 23 -12.21 8.48 -7.63
C LYS A 23 -11.44 9.74 -8.05
N ASP A 24 -12.14 10.76 -8.52
CA ASP A 24 -11.48 11.96 -9.08
C ASP A 24 -10.46 12.60 -8.13
N ASN A 25 -10.81 12.75 -6.85
CA ASN A 25 -9.97 13.40 -5.84
C ASN A 25 -9.51 12.49 -4.72
N ILE A 26 -9.81 11.18 -4.79
CA ILE A 26 -9.52 10.22 -3.71
C ILE A 26 -8.97 8.95 -4.32
N ILE A 27 -7.86 8.48 -3.79
CA ILE A 27 -7.37 7.12 -4.01
C ILE A 27 -7.13 6.44 -2.68
N ALA A 28 -7.31 5.12 -2.65
CA ALA A 28 -6.91 4.32 -1.50
C ALA A 28 -6.53 2.91 -1.93
N VAL A 29 -5.64 2.31 -1.13
CA VAL A 29 -5.27 0.91 -1.18
C VAL A 29 -5.35 0.35 0.25
N SER A 30 -5.85 -0.85 0.38
CA SER A 30 -5.91 -1.61 1.62
C SER A 30 -5.47 -3.04 1.31
N ASP A 31 -4.55 -3.56 2.09
CA ASP A 31 -4.01 -4.90 2.00
C ASP A 31 -4.60 -5.73 3.14
N GLY A 32 -5.26 -6.82 2.79
CA GLY A 32 -5.90 -7.72 3.74
C GLY A 32 -4.94 -8.77 4.27
N ALA A 33 -4.73 -8.82 5.58
CA ALA A 33 -3.80 -9.76 6.22
C ALA A 33 -4.48 -11.08 6.60
N GLY A 34 -4.62 -12.00 5.65
CA GLY A 34 -5.28 -13.31 5.86
C GLY A 34 -4.49 -14.30 6.72
N GLY A 35 -3.20 -14.08 6.94
CA GLY A 35 -2.37 -14.95 7.79
C GLY A 35 -2.78 -14.97 9.25
N GLY A 36 -3.32 -13.88 9.78
CA GLY A 36 -3.75 -13.70 11.16
C GLY A 36 -5.25 -13.76 11.36
N GLY A 37 -6.10 -13.51 10.34
CA GLY A 37 -7.54 -13.38 10.48
C GLY A 37 -8.35 -14.17 9.47
N VAL A 38 -9.64 -13.89 9.40
CA VAL A 38 -10.56 -14.40 8.39
C VAL A 38 -11.28 -13.24 7.71
N PHE A 39 -11.80 -13.45 6.49
CA PHE A 39 -12.47 -12.40 5.70
C PHE A 39 -11.60 -11.15 5.41
N ALA A 40 -10.28 -11.30 5.35
CA ALA A 40 -9.35 -10.20 5.12
C ALA A 40 -9.61 -9.46 3.81
N ASP A 41 -9.91 -10.21 2.73
CA ASP A 41 -10.30 -9.68 1.41
C ASP A 41 -11.59 -8.84 1.47
N ARG A 42 -12.49 -9.14 2.40
CA ARG A 42 -13.74 -8.40 2.58
C ARG A 42 -13.53 -7.16 3.43
N TRP A 43 -12.67 -7.26 4.46
CA TRP A 43 -12.36 -6.14 5.33
C TRP A 43 -11.59 -5.04 4.58
N SER A 44 -10.58 -5.41 3.81
CA SER A 44 -9.85 -4.46 2.95
C SER A 44 -10.78 -3.71 1.99
N ARG A 45 -11.70 -4.43 1.31
CA ARG A 45 -12.73 -3.82 0.45
C ARG A 45 -13.71 -2.94 1.22
N TYR A 46 -14.09 -3.35 2.42
CA TYR A 46 -15.03 -2.60 3.24
C TYR A 46 -14.41 -1.27 3.68
N LEU A 47 -13.16 -1.27 4.11
CA LEU A 47 -12.42 -0.06 4.49
C LEU A 47 -12.36 0.94 3.35
N VAL A 48 -11.87 0.56 2.17
CA VAL A 48 -11.73 1.51 1.05
C VAL A 48 -13.07 2.02 0.52
N ASN A 49 -14.14 1.20 0.56
CA ASN A 49 -15.45 1.60 0.08
C ASN A 49 -16.20 2.55 1.05
N ASN A 50 -15.86 2.53 2.33
CA ASN A 50 -16.45 3.39 3.36
C ASN A 50 -15.58 4.61 3.70
N LEU A 51 -14.52 4.89 2.92
CA LEU A 51 -13.72 6.10 3.11
C LEU A 51 -14.57 7.36 2.96
N PRO A 52 -14.43 8.35 3.88
CA PRO A 52 -15.15 9.59 3.80
C PRO A 52 -14.66 10.44 2.61
N GLU A 53 -15.56 11.26 2.07
CA GLU A 53 -15.23 12.20 0.99
C GLU A 53 -14.27 13.30 1.47
N TYR A 54 -14.35 13.68 2.74
CA TYR A 54 -13.45 14.64 3.38
C TYR A 54 -12.25 13.91 4.01
N PRO A 55 -11.05 14.52 3.92
CA PRO A 55 -9.85 13.87 4.42
C PRO A 55 -9.87 13.70 5.93
N ILE A 56 -9.44 12.54 6.38
CA ILE A 56 -9.09 12.26 7.76
C ILE A 56 -7.79 13.00 8.08
N THR A 57 -7.71 13.70 9.22
CA THR A 57 -6.60 14.63 9.51
C THR A 57 -5.73 14.26 10.69
N ASN A 58 -6.22 13.40 11.59
CA ASN A 58 -5.53 12.98 12.80
C ASN A 58 -6.03 11.60 13.26
N TYR A 59 -5.37 11.03 14.27
CA TYR A 59 -5.71 9.73 14.83
C TYR A 59 -7.14 9.68 15.37
N ASP A 60 -7.59 10.67 16.16
CA ASP A 60 -8.94 10.68 16.74
C ASP A 60 -10.05 10.62 15.66
N SER A 61 -9.84 11.32 14.54
CA SER A 61 -10.77 11.26 13.41
C SER A 61 -10.72 9.95 12.64
N PHE A 62 -9.56 9.29 12.62
CA PHE A 62 -9.37 7.99 12.03
C PHE A 62 -10.02 6.89 12.88
N ASP A 63 -9.73 6.88 14.16
CA ASP A 63 -10.31 5.95 15.14
C ASP A 63 -11.83 6.05 15.15
N LYS A 64 -12.37 7.27 15.25
CA LYS A 64 -13.81 7.52 15.18
C LYS A 64 -14.45 7.05 13.88
N TRP A 65 -13.74 7.16 12.75
CA TRP A 65 -14.24 6.67 11.46
C TRP A 65 -14.31 5.14 11.46
N VAL A 66 -13.25 4.45 11.89
CA VAL A 66 -13.24 2.98 12.00
C VAL A 66 -14.31 2.51 12.95
N ASP A 67 -14.44 3.18 14.11
CA ASP A 67 -15.46 2.89 15.13
C ASP A 67 -16.90 3.05 14.60
N GLY A 68 -17.10 3.97 13.67
CA GLY A 68 -18.40 4.18 13.02
C GLY A 68 -18.78 3.15 11.96
N ILE A 69 -17.84 2.31 11.50
CA ILE A 69 -18.09 1.36 10.39
C ILE A 69 -17.88 -0.12 10.75
N TRP A 70 -17.09 -0.44 11.79
CA TRP A 70 -16.68 -1.82 12.07
C TRP A 70 -17.83 -2.75 12.43
N GLU A 71 -18.78 -2.28 13.23
CA GLU A 71 -19.86 -3.11 13.78
C GLU A 71 -20.74 -3.74 12.69
N GLN A 72 -21.08 -2.97 11.66
CA GLN A 72 -21.87 -3.47 10.54
C GLN A 72 -21.13 -4.59 9.78
N PHE A 73 -19.82 -4.43 9.56
CA PHE A 73 -18.99 -5.46 8.92
C PHE A 73 -18.90 -6.69 9.83
N TYR A 74 -18.59 -6.49 11.11
CA TYR A 74 -18.44 -7.57 12.08
C TYR A 74 -19.71 -8.43 12.15
N ASN A 75 -20.88 -7.82 12.33
CA ASN A 75 -22.15 -8.52 12.43
C ASN A 75 -22.45 -9.35 11.17
N ALA A 76 -22.17 -8.82 9.98
CA ALA A 76 -22.37 -9.56 8.74
C ALA A 76 -21.44 -10.78 8.60
N CYS A 77 -20.18 -10.64 9.01
CA CYS A 77 -19.21 -11.73 9.03
C CYS A 77 -19.51 -12.76 10.12
N GLU A 78 -19.95 -12.32 11.29
CA GLU A 78 -20.37 -13.18 12.40
C GLU A 78 -21.55 -14.09 12.01
N GLU A 79 -22.55 -13.52 11.35
CA GLU A 79 -23.70 -14.32 10.86
C GLU A 79 -23.25 -15.41 9.88
N GLU A 80 -22.31 -15.12 9.00
CA GLU A 80 -21.77 -16.08 8.05
C GLU A 80 -20.92 -17.14 8.76
N ALA A 81 -20.05 -16.71 9.67
CA ALA A 81 -19.24 -17.61 10.48
C ALA A 81 -20.08 -18.55 11.34
N LYS A 82 -21.19 -18.06 11.93
CA LYS A 82 -22.17 -18.88 12.68
C LYS A 82 -22.85 -19.93 11.80
N LYS A 83 -23.19 -19.59 10.55
CA LYS A 83 -23.80 -20.55 9.60
C LYS A 83 -22.83 -21.67 9.20
N THR A 84 -21.55 -21.33 9.07
CA THR A 84 -20.50 -22.29 8.73
C THR A 84 -20.06 -23.10 9.97
N GLY A 85 -19.98 -22.47 11.13
CA GLY A 85 -19.61 -23.09 12.41
C GLY A 85 -18.13 -23.52 12.46
N GLY A 86 -17.79 -24.31 13.49
CA GLY A 86 -16.50 -24.97 13.63
C GLY A 86 -15.31 -24.01 13.71
N LEU A 87 -14.24 -24.35 12.99
CA LEU A 87 -12.98 -23.59 13.04
C LEU A 87 -13.10 -22.15 12.55
N LEU A 88 -13.95 -21.89 11.54
CA LEU A 88 -14.14 -20.55 11.01
C LEU A 88 -14.72 -19.61 12.06
N LEU A 89 -15.75 -20.06 12.78
CA LEU A 89 -16.38 -19.29 13.85
C LEU A 89 -15.43 -19.00 15.00
N ASN A 90 -14.68 -20.02 15.43
CA ASN A 90 -13.70 -19.85 16.50
C ASN A 90 -12.60 -18.86 16.09
N LYS A 91 -12.03 -19.03 14.89
CA LYS A 91 -11.00 -18.14 14.39
C LYS A 91 -11.50 -16.69 14.23
N PHE A 92 -12.74 -16.50 13.78
CA PHE A 92 -13.34 -15.17 13.68
C PHE A 92 -13.48 -14.49 15.06
N TYR A 93 -13.92 -15.24 16.08
CA TYR A 93 -14.02 -14.70 17.44
C TYR A 93 -12.67 -14.43 18.08
N ASP A 94 -11.69 -15.27 17.83
CA ASP A 94 -10.35 -15.11 18.41
C ASP A 94 -9.57 -13.97 17.73
N GLU A 95 -9.58 -13.93 16.40
CA GLU A 95 -8.68 -13.07 15.61
C GLU A 95 -9.40 -11.91 14.91
N GLY A 96 -10.61 -12.11 14.38
CA GLY A 96 -11.32 -11.12 13.57
C GLY A 96 -10.80 -11.06 12.12
N SER A 97 -10.80 -9.86 11.56
CA SER A 97 -10.29 -9.57 10.20
C SER A 97 -9.30 -8.42 10.27
N PHE A 98 -8.19 -8.53 9.56
CA PHE A 98 -7.11 -7.55 9.59
C PHE A 98 -6.86 -6.97 8.20
N ALA A 99 -6.52 -5.67 8.15
CA ALA A 99 -6.03 -5.03 6.95
C ALA A 99 -5.18 -3.79 7.25
N THR A 100 -4.36 -3.37 6.30
CA THR A 100 -3.71 -2.07 6.28
C THR A 100 -4.58 -1.04 5.56
N LEU A 101 -4.18 0.23 5.55
CA LEU A 101 -4.82 1.27 4.75
C LEU A 101 -3.83 2.37 4.38
N ALA A 102 -3.81 2.75 3.10
CA ALA A 102 -3.18 3.96 2.61
C ALA A 102 -4.17 4.74 1.75
N ALA A 103 -4.44 6.00 2.09
CA ALA A 103 -5.42 6.82 1.37
C ALA A 103 -4.90 8.25 1.16
N ALA A 104 -5.32 8.87 0.05
CA ALA A 104 -4.95 10.23 -0.30
C ALA A 104 -6.14 11.01 -0.87
N TRP A 105 -6.24 12.27 -0.46
CA TRP A 105 -7.26 13.23 -0.91
C TRP A 105 -6.58 14.45 -1.53
N ARG A 106 -6.93 14.77 -2.77
CA ARG A 106 -6.52 16.03 -3.38
C ARG A 106 -7.25 17.18 -2.70
N LEU A 107 -6.51 18.17 -2.28
CA LEU A 107 -7.02 19.42 -1.70
C LEU A 107 -6.85 20.57 -2.68
N PRO A 108 -7.56 21.71 -2.46
CA PRO A 108 -7.23 22.99 -3.09
C PRO A 108 -5.77 23.39 -2.82
N GLU A 109 -5.30 24.43 -3.52
CA GLU A 109 -3.98 25.05 -3.33
C GLU A 109 -2.80 24.09 -3.57
N ASN A 110 -2.97 23.17 -4.53
CA ASN A 110 -1.92 22.22 -4.91
C ASN A 110 -1.40 21.38 -3.73
N LYS A 111 -2.31 20.88 -2.93
CA LYS A 111 -1.99 19.99 -1.80
C LYS A 111 -2.66 18.64 -1.92
N CYS A 112 -2.05 17.64 -1.33
CA CYS A 112 -2.61 16.31 -1.21
C CYS A 112 -2.45 15.82 0.23
N ARG A 113 -3.56 15.65 0.95
CA ARG A 113 -3.58 15.04 2.28
C ARG A 113 -3.47 13.53 2.12
N TRP A 114 -2.68 12.89 2.96
CA TRP A 114 -2.62 11.45 3.02
C TRP A 114 -2.72 10.93 4.45
N ILE A 115 -3.19 9.71 4.58
CA ILE A 115 -3.09 8.87 5.78
C ILE A 115 -2.51 7.52 5.41
N SER A 116 -1.87 6.85 6.35
CA SER A 116 -1.57 5.42 6.28
C SER A 116 -1.68 4.77 7.65
N TYR A 117 -2.09 3.52 7.66
CA TYR A 117 -2.07 2.62 8.80
C TYR A 117 -1.49 1.28 8.35
N GLY A 118 -0.37 0.87 8.95
CA GLY A 118 0.40 -0.29 8.50
C GLY A 118 1.44 0.05 7.43
N ASP A 119 1.65 -0.85 6.48
CA ASP A 119 2.73 -0.80 5.48
C ASP A 119 2.27 -0.63 4.02
N SER A 120 0.97 -0.44 3.77
CA SER A 120 0.51 0.17 2.52
C SER A 120 0.94 1.63 2.46
N VAL A 121 1.33 2.13 1.28
CA VAL A 121 2.05 3.41 1.15
C VAL A 121 1.41 4.34 0.12
N VAL A 122 1.31 5.62 0.47
CA VAL A 122 1.01 6.71 -0.46
C VAL A 122 2.31 7.38 -0.92
N PHE A 123 2.40 7.68 -2.20
CA PHE A 123 3.54 8.30 -2.86
C PHE A 123 3.18 9.59 -3.56
N CYS A 124 4.14 10.53 -3.57
CA CYS A 124 4.16 11.69 -4.43
C CYS A 124 5.48 11.74 -5.19
N TYR A 125 5.45 11.58 -6.51
CA TYR A 125 6.63 11.70 -7.35
C TYR A 125 6.59 12.97 -8.18
N ASN A 126 7.59 13.85 -8.00
CA ASN A 126 7.77 15.04 -8.83
C ASN A 126 8.69 14.69 -10.02
N ARG A 127 8.16 14.76 -11.23
CA ARG A 127 8.88 14.39 -12.46
C ARG A 127 10.02 15.33 -12.80
N ASN A 128 9.87 16.63 -12.54
CA ASN A 128 10.89 17.62 -12.85
C ASN A 128 12.04 17.57 -11.86
N ALA A 129 11.75 17.53 -10.56
CA ALA A 129 12.75 17.39 -9.50
C ALA A 129 13.34 15.97 -9.45
N LYS A 130 12.62 14.95 -9.98
CA LYS A 130 12.91 13.51 -9.84
C LYS A 130 12.96 13.07 -8.37
N GLU A 131 12.08 13.63 -7.55
CA GLU A 131 11.96 13.37 -6.12
C GLU A 131 10.75 12.52 -5.82
N LEU A 132 10.92 11.51 -4.98
CA LEU A 132 9.87 10.65 -4.44
C LEU A 132 9.70 10.94 -2.96
N HIS A 133 8.50 11.35 -2.59
CA HIS A 133 8.06 11.44 -1.20
C HIS A 133 7.06 10.31 -0.93
N HIS A 134 7.03 9.77 0.28
CA HIS A 134 6.13 8.69 0.63
C HIS A 134 5.68 8.75 2.09
N SER A 135 4.57 8.07 2.40
CA SER A 135 3.96 8.00 3.72
C SER A 135 4.63 6.98 4.66
N PHE A 136 5.58 6.20 4.18
CA PHE A 136 6.29 5.19 4.96
C PHE A 136 7.52 5.80 5.66
N THR A 137 8.08 5.11 6.64
CA THR A 137 9.25 5.56 7.40
C THR A 137 10.54 5.27 6.62
N ARG A 138 11.08 4.07 6.73
CA ARG A 138 12.35 3.64 6.12
C ARG A 138 12.17 2.29 5.42
N LEU A 139 12.99 2.03 4.41
CA LEU A 139 12.97 0.76 3.66
C LEU A 139 13.08 -0.47 4.58
N CYS A 140 14.00 -0.45 5.55
CA CYS A 140 14.22 -1.57 6.46
C CYS A 140 13.03 -1.84 7.39
N ASP A 141 12.12 -0.90 7.59
CA ASP A 141 10.95 -1.07 8.45
C ASP A 141 9.91 -2.06 7.86
N PHE A 142 9.96 -2.36 6.55
CA PHE A 142 9.19 -3.45 5.96
C PHE A 142 9.56 -4.85 6.51
N ASN A 143 10.66 -4.97 7.23
CA ASN A 143 11.05 -6.21 7.88
C ASN A 143 10.34 -6.45 9.21
N ASN A 144 9.67 -5.42 9.75
CA ASN A 144 8.88 -5.51 10.98
C ASN A 144 7.42 -5.87 10.66
N PRO A 145 6.70 -6.58 11.55
CA PRO A 145 5.27 -6.78 11.40
C PRO A 145 4.55 -5.42 11.35
N PRO A 146 3.64 -5.20 10.38
CA PRO A 146 2.89 -3.96 10.31
C PRO A 146 1.83 -3.87 11.41
N TYR A 147 1.45 -2.65 11.78
CA TYR A 147 0.20 -2.41 12.48
C TYR A 147 -0.98 -2.70 11.55
N LEU A 148 -2.01 -3.35 12.07
CA LEU A 148 -3.18 -3.77 11.30
C LEU A 148 -4.47 -3.22 11.91
N ILE A 149 -5.37 -2.76 11.06
CA ILE A 149 -6.73 -2.39 11.45
C ILE A 149 -7.51 -3.68 11.65
N ASN A 150 -7.88 -3.97 12.90
CA ASN A 150 -8.74 -5.10 13.21
C ASN A 150 -10.22 -4.66 13.17
N CYS A 151 -11.11 -5.54 12.72
CA CYS A 151 -12.55 -5.28 12.66
C CYS A 151 -13.26 -5.36 14.04
N LYS A 152 -12.56 -5.63 15.13
CA LYS A 152 -13.16 -5.79 16.47
C LYS A 152 -12.32 -5.21 17.61
N ASP A 153 -11.01 -5.09 17.43
CA ASP A 153 -10.10 -4.64 18.49
C ASP A 153 -9.77 -3.15 18.33
N PRO A 154 -9.49 -2.44 19.42
CA PRO A 154 -9.06 -1.04 19.37
C PRO A 154 -7.83 -0.84 18.49
N LEU A 155 -7.76 0.31 17.84
CA LEU A 155 -6.60 0.70 17.07
C LEU A 155 -5.42 1.12 17.96
N GLU A 156 -4.20 0.90 17.48
CA GLU A 156 -2.98 1.41 18.10
C GLU A 156 -2.57 2.74 17.43
N GLU A 157 -2.46 3.82 18.21
CA GLU A 157 -2.11 5.15 17.67
C GLU A 157 -0.80 5.15 16.88
N ASN A 158 0.19 4.36 17.32
CA ASN A 158 1.48 4.23 16.65
C ASN A 158 1.41 3.65 15.22
N GLY A 159 0.30 2.99 14.88
CA GLY A 159 0.06 2.50 13.52
C GLY A 159 -0.38 3.59 12.55
N PHE A 160 -0.89 4.72 13.06
CA PHE A 160 -1.45 5.81 12.26
C PHE A 160 -0.39 6.84 11.88
N ARG A 161 -0.35 7.20 10.62
CA ARG A 161 0.48 8.27 10.08
C ARG A 161 -0.34 9.16 9.16
N THR A 162 -0.05 10.45 9.14
CA THR A 162 -0.70 11.42 8.27
C THR A 162 0.25 12.54 7.88
N GLY A 163 -0.02 13.16 6.76
CA GLY A 163 0.75 14.30 6.29
C GLY A 163 0.11 14.99 5.08
N VAL A 164 0.83 15.94 4.53
CA VAL A 164 0.43 16.68 3.32
C VAL A 164 1.61 16.70 2.37
N PHE A 165 1.39 16.33 1.12
CA PHE A 165 2.31 16.62 0.04
C PHE A 165 1.95 17.94 -0.62
N ASP A 166 2.95 18.78 -0.88
CA ASP A 166 2.85 19.88 -1.82
C ASP A 166 2.97 19.28 -3.23
N ILE A 167 1.99 19.57 -4.09
CA ILE A 167 1.90 18.98 -5.43
C ILE A 167 1.98 20.08 -6.50
N SER A 168 2.46 19.73 -7.65
CA SER A 168 2.53 20.57 -8.86
C SER A 168 1.91 19.83 -10.03
N ASP A 169 1.83 20.47 -11.19
CA ASP A 169 1.38 19.84 -12.44
C ASP A 169 2.26 18.65 -12.86
N ASP A 170 3.51 18.63 -12.39
CA ASP A 170 4.47 17.54 -12.64
C ASP A 170 4.43 16.43 -11.58
N SER A 171 3.60 16.57 -10.56
CA SER A 171 3.47 15.59 -9.49
C SER A 171 2.52 14.47 -9.87
N VAL A 172 2.90 13.24 -9.52
CA VAL A 172 2.06 12.05 -9.64
C VAL A 172 1.80 11.49 -8.25
N ILE A 173 0.53 11.41 -7.86
CA ILE A 173 0.09 10.83 -6.59
C ILE A 173 -0.40 9.41 -6.86
N PHE A 174 0.10 8.45 -6.11
CA PHE A 174 -0.31 7.05 -6.20
C PHE A 174 -0.18 6.35 -4.86
N ALA A 175 -0.85 5.22 -4.70
CA ALA A 175 -0.78 4.38 -3.51
C ALA A 175 -0.58 2.92 -3.91
N THR A 176 0.09 2.13 -3.08
CA THR A 176 0.32 0.70 -3.32
C THR A 176 0.24 -0.11 -2.04
N SER A 177 -0.03 -1.43 -2.17
CA SER A 177 0.21 -2.40 -1.10
C SER A 177 1.71 -2.63 -0.88
N ASP A 178 2.06 -3.33 0.19
CA ASP A 178 3.39 -3.45 0.78
C ASP A 178 4.47 -3.95 -0.19
N ALA A 179 4.22 -5.05 -0.91
CA ALA A 179 5.22 -5.65 -1.82
C ALA A 179 5.63 -4.68 -2.96
N LEU A 180 4.67 -3.94 -3.53
CA LEU A 180 4.97 -2.91 -4.50
C LEU A 180 5.62 -1.70 -3.85
N ALA A 181 5.19 -1.30 -2.65
CA ALA A 181 5.77 -0.19 -1.92
C ALA A 181 7.26 -0.44 -1.62
N HIS A 182 7.59 -1.63 -1.09
CA HIS A 182 8.97 -2.04 -0.87
C HIS A 182 9.81 -1.96 -2.16
N TYR A 183 9.31 -2.54 -3.26
CA TYR A 183 10.01 -2.50 -4.56
C TYR A 183 10.24 -1.07 -5.05
N ILE A 184 9.26 -0.18 -4.92
CA ILE A 184 9.35 1.21 -5.37
C ILE A 184 10.37 1.98 -4.55
N ILE A 185 10.32 1.93 -3.22
CA ILE A 185 11.26 2.62 -2.33
C ILE A 185 12.67 2.07 -2.55
N MET A 186 12.84 0.76 -2.50
CA MET A 186 14.12 0.08 -2.70
C MET A 186 14.80 0.48 -4.02
N THR A 187 14.04 0.50 -5.11
CA THR A 187 14.60 0.86 -6.42
C THR A 187 14.87 2.36 -6.55
N TYR A 188 14.05 3.20 -5.91
CA TYR A 188 14.31 4.64 -5.85
C TYR A 188 15.58 4.93 -5.06
N ASP A 189 15.77 4.34 -3.90
CA ASP A 189 16.96 4.49 -3.06
C ASP A 189 18.21 4.03 -3.83
N ALA A 190 18.13 2.89 -4.51
CA ALA A 190 19.22 2.40 -5.35
C ALA A 190 19.59 3.36 -6.51
N THR A 191 18.60 4.01 -7.14
CA THR A 191 18.89 5.00 -8.20
C THR A 191 19.51 6.29 -7.67
N ASN A 192 19.35 6.58 -6.37
CA ASN A 192 19.82 7.80 -5.71
C ASN A 192 20.98 7.58 -4.74
N VAL A 193 21.51 6.37 -4.61
CA VAL A 193 22.54 5.97 -3.65
C VAL A 193 23.75 6.90 -3.59
N TYR A 194 24.13 7.53 -4.69
CA TYR A 194 25.23 8.48 -4.74
C TYR A 194 24.84 9.95 -4.45
N ARG A 195 23.53 10.21 -4.28
CA ARG A 195 23.04 11.56 -3.99
C ARG A 195 22.74 11.76 -2.52
N ASP A 196 22.43 10.68 -1.82
CA ASP A 196 22.05 10.71 -0.42
C ASP A 196 22.67 9.51 0.32
N THR A 197 23.55 9.80 1.30
CA THR A 197 24.20 8.77 2.12
C THR A 197 23.20 8.03 3.01
N GLN A 198 22.07 8.66 3.36
CA GLN A 198 21.04 8.00 4.15
C GLN A 198 20.38 6.86 3.33
N PHE A 199 20.13 7.06 2.06
CA PHE A 199 19.60 6.01 1.20
C PHE A 199 20.57 4.83 1.07
N GLU A 200 21.88 5.09 1.01
CA GLU A 200 22.89 4.04 1.01
C GLU A 200 22.85 3.24 2.32
N VAL A 201 22.73 3.92 3.45
CA VAL A 201 22.62 3.29 4.78
C VAL A 201 21.34 2.46 4.88
N ASP A 202 20.20 3.00 4.50
CA ASP A 202 18.90 2.31 4.57
C ASP A 202 18.87 1.06 3.68
N LEU A 203 19.42 1.16 2.47
CA LEU A 203 19.54 0.00 1.56
C LEU A 203 20.49 -1.05 2.13
N GLY A 204 21.62 -0.62 2.74
CA GLY A 204 22.57 -1.50 3.40
C GLY A 204 21.98 -2.20 4.62
N GLU A 205 21.19 -1.51 5.43
CA GLU A 205 20.48 -2.10 6.58
C GLU A 205 19.47 -3.15 6.15
N ASP A 206 18.71 -2.91 5.07
CA ASP A 206 17.77 -3.89 4.52
C ASP A 206 18.49 -5.17 4.06
N VAL A 207 19.64 -5.04 3.41
CA VAL A 207 20.50 -6.18 3.02
C VAL A 207 21.02 -6.93 4.24
N HIS A 208 21.43 -6.23 5.28
CA HIS A 208 22.05 -6.81 6.48
C HIS A 208 21.02 -7.34 7.49
N ALA A 209 19.77 -6.93 7.41
CA ALA A 209 18.72 -7.33 8.34
C ALA A 209 18.44 -8.84 8.38
N LYS A 210 18.97 -9.62 7.45
CA LYS A 210 18.72 -11.07 7.28
C LYS A 210 17.24 -11.41 7.25
N ALA A 211 16.43 -10.43 6.86
CA ALA A 211 15.00 -10.50 6.87
C ALA A 211 14.45 -10.97 5.52
N ARG A 212 13.13 -11.08 5.44
CA ARG A 212 12.37 -11.52 4.27
C ARG A 212 12.79 -10.79 2.97
N ASN A 213 13.10 -9.50 3.08
CA ASN A 213 13.33 -8.62 1.93
C ASN A 213 14.81 -8.42 1.56
N SER A 214 15.76 -8.99 2.29
CA SER A 214 17.20 -8.76 2.07
C SER A 214 17.69 -9.17 0.66
N ASN A 215 17.17 -10.28 0.11
CA ASN A 215 17.54 -10.72 -1.23
C ASN A 215 17.05 -9.77 -2.32
N TYR A 216 15.88 -9.13 -2.11
CA TYR A 216 15.33 -8.14 -3.03
C TYR A 216 16.20 -6.89 -3.06
N ALA A 217 16.66 -6.42 -1.90
CA ALA A 217 17.55 -5.26 -1.79
C ALA A 217 18.88 -5.50 -2.52
N ILE A 218 19.47 -6.70 -2.42
CA ILE A 218 20.68 -7.07 -3.18
C ILE A 218 20.44 -6.90 -4.70
N GLY A 219 19.29 -7.37 -5.19
CA GLY A 219 18.90 -7.21 -6.60
C GLY A 219 18.73 -5.75 -7.03
N ALA A 220 18.34 -4.88 -6.10
CA ALA A 220 18.11 -3.45 -6.37
C ALA A 220 19.39 -2.69 -6.75
N PHE A 221 20.57 -3.13 -6.34
CA PHE A 221 21.84 -2.50 -6.76
C PHE A 221 22.02 -2.49 -8.30
N GLY A 222 21.30 -3.34 -9.03
CA GLY A 222 21.23 -3.30 -10.50
C GLY A 222 20.53 -2.04 -11.07
N PHE A 223 19.87 -1.24 -10.21
CA PHE A 223 19.22 0.02 -10.61
C PHE A 223 20.10 1.26 -10.42
N ILE A 224 21.29 1.14 -9.84
CA ILE A 224 22.24 2.24 -9.69
C ILE A 224 22.48 2.89 -11.08
N ASN A 225 22.45 4.23 -11.13
CA ASN A 225 22.56 5.04 -12.34
C ASN A 225 21.44 4.83 -13.40
N LYS A 226 20.35 4.20 -13.06
CA LYS A 226 19.18 4.12 -13.94
C LYS A 226 18.25 5.32 -13.74
N ASP A 227 17.43 5.61 -14.73
CA ASP A 227 16.33 6.59 -14.61
C ASP A 227 15.13 5.90 -13.97
N PHE A 228 14.85 6.22 -12.71
CA PHE A 228 13.78 5.62 -11.90
C PHE A 228 12.43 5.70 -12.61
N GLU A 229 12.06 6.88 -13.12
CA GLU A 229 10.78 7.03 -13.81
C GLU A 229 10.65 6.06 -15.00
N LYS A 230 11.70 5.93 -15.82
CA LYS A 230 11.66 5.08 -17.02
C LYS A 230 11.65 3.59 -16.69
N VAL A 231 12.47 3.17 -15.73
CA VAL A 231 12.67 1.73 -15.48
C VAL A 231 11.69 1.15 -14.47
N VAL A 232 11.05 2.00 -13.64
CA VAL A 232 10.08 1.59 -12.62
C VAL A 232 8.70 2.17 -12.90
N LEU A 233 8.50 3.47 -12.69
CA LEU A 233 7.16 4.06 -12.67
C LEU A 233 6.41 3.91 -13.99
N ARG A 234 7.06 4.16 -15.15
CA ARG A 234 6.39 4.02 -16.45
C ARG A 234 5.93 2.60 -16.71
N LYS A 235 6.66 1.59 -16.24
CA LYS A 235 6.26 0.18 -16.39
C LYS A 235 5.05 -0.15 -15.52
N LEU A 236 5.04 0.29 -14.26
CA LEU A 236 3.92 0.10 -13.35
C LEU A 236 2.66 0.84 -13.87
N PHE A 237 2.79 2.11 -14.24
CA PHE A 237 1.66 2.92 -14.72
C PHE A 237 1.14 2.49 -16.10
N SER A 238 1.97 1.91 -16.96
CA SER A 238 1.49 1.31 -18.20
C SER A 238 0.55 0.12 -17.95
N GLY A 239 0.77 -0.58 -16.85
CA GLY A 239 -0.06 -1.69 -16.39
C GLY A 239 -1.49 -1.28 -15.99
N LEU A 240 -1.70 -0.02 -15.56
CA LEU A 240 -3.05 0.52 -15.30
C LEU A 240 -3.94 0.57 -16.55
N LYS A 241 -3.34 0.48 -17.73
CA LYS A 241 -4.06 0.40 -19.02
C LYS A 241 -4.22 -1.04 -19.51
N ASN A 242 -3.38 -1.95 -19.04
CA ASN A 242 -3.37 -3.35 -19.49
C ASN A 242 -2.90 -4.26 -18.35
N LYS A 243 -3.87 -4.84 -17.63
CA LYS A 243 -3.67 -5.74 -16.49
C LYS A 243 -2.71 -6.90 -16.82
N SER A 244 -2.88 -7.56 -17.97
CA SER A 244 -2.04 -8.70 -18.35
C SER A 244 -0.58 -8.33 -18.60
N ASN A 245 -0.30 -7.10 -19.06
CA ASN A 245 1.07 -6.62 -19.20
C ASN A 245 1.69 -6.34 -17.83
N LEU A 246 0.92 -5.78 -16.89
CA LEU A 246 1.37 -5.57 -15.51
C LEU A 246 1.70 -6.91 -14.86
N GLU A 247 0.77 -7.86 -14.90
CA GLU A 247 0.96 -9.19 -14.33
C GLU A 247 2.23 -9.88 -14.84
N ARG A 248 2.46 -9.85 -16.15
CA ARG A 248 3.69 -10.39 -16.76
C ARG A 248 4.94 -9.66 -16.28
N HIS A 249 4.87 -8.35 -16.13
CA HIS A 249 5.98 -7.55 -15.63
C HIS A 249 6.28 -7.89 -14.16
N LEU A 250 5.26 -7.92 -13.30
CA LEU A 250 5.42 -8.27 -11.88
C LEU A 250 5.94 -9.69 -11.69
N LYS A 251 5.44 -10.65 -12.49
CA LYS A 251 5.95 -12.02 -12.49
C LYS A 251 7.45 -12.07 -12.83
N SER A 252 7.87 -11.29 -13.85
CA SER A 252 9.30 -11.20 -14.19
C SER A 252 10.15 -10.56 -13.09
N LEU A 253 9.61 -9.61 -12.31
CA LEU A 253 10.30 -9.03 -11.16
C LEU A 253 10.42 -10.05 -10.02
N TRP A 254 9.34 -10.78 -9.73
CA TRP A 254 9.35 -11.84 -8.73
C TRP A 254 10.34 -12.96 -9.09
N GLU A 255 10.33 -13.46 -10.32
CA GLU A 255 11.28 -14.48 -10.81
C GLU A 255 12.75 -14.03 -10.69
N LYS A 256 13.00 -12.72 -10.77
CA LYS A 256 14.33 -12.10 -10.58
C LYS A 256 14.66 -11.76 -9.13
N GLN A 257 13.80 -12.12 -8.19
CA GLN A 257 13.97 -11.79 -6.77
C GLN A 257 14.08 -10.28 -6.49
N LEU A 258 13.33 -9.47 -7.24
CA LEU A 258 13.22 -8.02 -7.06
C LEU A 258 11.91 -7.62 -6.39
N LEU A 259 10.97 -8.54 -6.28
CA LEU A 259 9.62 -8.31 -5.76
C LEU A 259 9.21 -9.47 -4.88
N GLY A 260 8.64 -9.19 -3.72
CA GLY A 260 8.04 -10.18 -2.82
C GLY A 260 6.85 -10.89 -3.48
N LEU A 261 6.55 -12.12 -3.08
CA LEU A 261 5.36 -12.84 -3.51
C LEU A 261 4.18 -12.44 -2.63
N ASP A 262 3.33 -11.59 -3.16
CA ASP A 262 2.11 -11.13 -2.50
C ASP A 262 1.01 -10.73 -3.51
N ASP A 263 -0.12 -10.21 -3.03
CA ASP A 263 -1.04 -9.44 -3.84
C ASP A 263 -0.39 -8.10 -4.23
N TYR A 264 -0.73 -7.57 -5.39
CA TYR A 264 -0.10 -6.36 -5.90
C TYR A 264 -1.15 -5.37 -6.33
N THR A 265 -1.30 -4.31 -5.58
CA THR A 265 -2.29 -3.28 -5.87
C THR A 265 -1.65 -1.91 -6.01
N ILE A 266 -2.05 -1.19 -7.05
CA ILE A 266 -1.65 0.19 -7.31
C ILE A 266 -2.86 1.03 -7.70
N ALA A 267 -3.03 2.18 -7.07
CA ALA A 267 -4.01 3.21 -7.41
C ALA A 267 -3.29 4.51 -7.75
N ILE A 268 -3.70 5.20 -8.81
CA ILE A 268 -3.15 6.49 -9.24
C ILE A 268 -4.24 7.55 -9.29
N MET A 269 -3.94 8.72 -8.76
CA MET A 269 -4.82 9.89 -8.83
C MET A 269 -4.67 10.58 -10.17
N GLY A 270 -5.79 10.88 -10.81
CA GLY A 270 -5.81 11.57 -12.10
C GLY A 270 -5.36 13.02 -11.99
N ASP A 271 -4.88 13.58 -13.10
CA ASP A 271 -4.59 15.01 -13.20
C ASP A 271 -5.92 15.79 -13.24
N GLN A 272 -6.01 16.93 -12.56
CA GLN A 272 -7.08 17.89 -12.82
C GLN A 272 -6.83 18.48 -14.22
N LYS A 273 -7.84 18.39 -15.08
CA LYS A 273 -7.86 19.13 -16.34
C LYS A 273 -8.38 20.54 -16.10
#